data_2b0b31c69464b650d60ee966d7a630e5
#
_entry.id   2b0b31c69464b650d60ee966d7a630e5
#
_cell.length_a   1.000
_cell.length_b   1.000
_cell.length_c   1.000
_cell.angle_alpha   90.00
_cell.angle_beta   90.00
_cell.angle_gamma   90.00
#
_symmetry.space_group_name_H-M   'P 1'
#
loop_
_entity.id
_entity.type
_entity.pdbx_description
1 polymer ?
#
loop_
_entity_poly.entity_id
_entity_poly.type
_entity_poly.pdbx_seq_one_letter_code
_entity_poly.pdbx_strand_id
1 'polypeptide(L)'
;MIKLSENYAVAPQVFPDDVTRIAAEGFVVIICNRPDGEEPGQPTAAEVAAACEKAGLAFHHIPISGAPVAQELIQEQHRLIETSAGPVLAYCRSGQRSQFIWEVSA
;
A
#
# COMPACT_ATOMS: atom_id res chain seq x y z
N MET A 1 -5.60 9.47 5.04
CA MET A 1 -6.13 8.37 4.21
C MET A 1 -7.23 8.91 3.30
N ILE A 2 -7.14 8.62 2.02
CA ILE A 2 -8.12 9.06 1.04
C ILE A 2 -8.70 7.84 0.35
N LYS A 3 -10.02 7.66 0.43
CA LYS A 3 -10.72 6.57 -0.22
C LYS A 3 -10.98 6.94 -1.68
N LEU A 4 -10.45 6.16 -2.62
CA LEU A 4 -10.61 6.39 -4.04
C LEU A 4 -11.73 5.55 -4.66
N SER A 5 -12.07 4.44 -4.03
CA SER A 5 -13.20 3.60 -4.41
C SER A 5 -13.64 2.82 -3.17
N GLU A 6 -14.67 2.00 -3.30
CA GLU A 6 -15.09 1.16 -2.18
C GLU A 6 -14.02 0.17 -1.76
N ASN A 7 -13.14 -0.22 -2.70
CA ASN A 7 -12.13 -1.24 -2.45
C ASN A 7 -10.70 -0.71 -2.34
N TYR A 8 -10.48 0.57 -2.53
CA TYR A 8 -9.12 1.10 -2.56
C TYR A 8 -9.01 2.46 -1.89
N ALA A 9 -8.04 2.58 -0.99
CA ALA A 9 -7.71 3.85 -0.35
C ALA A 9 -6.20 4.04 -0.38
N VAL A 10 -5.77 5.29 -0.33
CA VAL A 10 -4.36 5.65 -0.30
C VAL A 10 -4.02 6.43 0.96
N ALA A 11 -2.78 6.32 1.41
CA ALA A 11 -2.34 6.95 2.65
C ALA A 11 -0.88 7.38 2.54
N PRO A 12 -0.45 8.37 3.35
CA PRO A 12 0.96 8.62 3.55
C PRO A 12 1.57 7.47 4.35
N GLN A 13 2.86 7.56 4.66
CA GLN A 13 3.59 6.50 5.35
C GLN A 13 2.78 5.87 6.48
N VAL A 14 2.64 4.55 6.41
CA VAL A 14 2.03 3.72 7.45
C VAL A 14 3.14 3.22 8.38
N PHE A 15 2.93 3.32 9.67
CA PHE A 15 3.86 2.81 10.68
C PHE A 15 3.32 1.48 11.23
N PRO A 16 4.21 0.61 11.73
CA PRO A 16 3.75 -0.66 12.31
C PRO A 16 2.62 -0.51 13.33
N ASP A 17 2.68 0.54 14.16
CA ASP A 17 1.65 0.78 15.17
C ASP A 17 0.28 1.16 14.59
N ASP A 18 0.22 1.58 13.33
CA ASP A 18 -1.04 1.93 12.69
C ASP A 18 -1.82 0.71 12.21
N VAL A 19 -1.16 -0.43 12.07
CA VAL A 19 -1.73 -1.59 11.38
C VAL A 19 -2.95 -2.16 12.09
N THR A 20 -2.94 -2.20 13.42
CA THR A 20 -4.08 -2.70 14.18
C THR A 20 -5.35 -1.87 13.91
N ARG A 21 -5.20 -0.54 13.89
CA ARG A 21 -6.31 0.35 13.58
C ARG A 21 -6.80 0.17 12.14
N ILE A 22 -5.86 0.03 11.19
CA ILE A 22 -6.21 -0.19 9.79
C ILE A 22 -6.99 -1.48 9.63
N ALA A 23 -6.58 -2.55 10.30
CA ALA A 23 -7.31 -3.82 10.29
C ALA A 23 -8.71 -3.65 10.88
N ALA A 24 -8.84 -2.88 11.95
CA ALA A 24 -10.14 -2.64 12.59
C ALA A 24 -11.08 -1.85 11.69
N GLU A 25 -10.55 -1.08 10.74
CA GLU A 25 -11.35 -0.33 9.78
C GLU A 25 -11.84 -1.19 8.61
N GLY A 26 -11.47 -2.46 8.58
CA GLY A 26 -11.98 -3.40 7.59
C GLY A 26 -11.05 -3.71 6.42
N PHE A 27 -9.87 -3.10 6.37
CA PHE A 27 -8.90 -3.41 5.32
C PHE A 27 -8.37 -4.82 5.48
N VAL A 28 -8.16 -5.50 4.36
CA VAL A 28 -7.65 -6.88 4.36
C VAL A 28 -6.26 -7.00 3.71
N VAL A 29 -5.84 -5.97 2.97
CA VAL A 29 -4.54 -5.92 2.28
C VAL A 29 -3.92 -4.55 2.48
N ILE A 30 -2.60 -4.53 2.72
CA ILE A 30 -1.81 -3.29 2.68
C ILE A 30 -0.74 -3.46 1.60
N ILE A 31 -0.61 -2.45 0.74
CA ILE A 31 0.42 -2.39 -0.30
C ILE A 31 1.34 -1.23 0.00
N CYS A 32 2.66 -1.49 0.03
CA CYS A 32 3.66 -0.44 0.18
C CYS A 32 4.24 -0.09 -1.19
N ASN A 33 3.98 1.12 -1.64
CA ASN A 33 4.55 1.63 -2.90
C ASN A 33 5.83 2.42 -2.67
N ARG A 34 6.30 2.51 -1.44
CA ARG A 34 7.48 3.29 -1.09
C ARG A 34 8.72 2.40 -1.04
N PRO A 35 9.80 2.74 -1.76
CA PRO A 35 11.08 2.06 -1.58
C PRO A 35 11.61 2.28 -0.16
N ASP A 36 12.32 1.30 0.38
CA ASP A 36 12.99 1.45 1.67
C ASP A 36 14.11 2.48 1.56
N GLY A 37 14.41 3.13 2.67
CA GLY A 37 15.59 3.99 2.75
C GLY A 37 15.47 5.34 2.06
N GLU A 38 14.27 5.83 1.78
CA GLU A 38 14.11 7.14 1.16
C GLU A 38 14.45 8.27 2.12
N GLU A 39 14.29 8.06 3.42
CA GLU A 39 14.69 9.04 4.42
C GLU A 39 15.07 8.38 5.73
N PRO A 40 15.88 9.07 6.59
CA PRO A 40 16.22 8.54 7.91
C PRO A 40 14.97 8.31 8.75
N GLY A 41 14.95 7.22 9.50
CA GLY A 41 13.83 6.92 10.39
C GLY A 41 12.61 6.32 9.74
N GLN A 42 12.64 6.15 8.43
CA GLN A 42 11.52 5.51 7.73
C GLN A 42 11.40 4.04 8.15
N PRO A 43 10.20 3.57 8.55
CA PRO A 43 9.99 2.14 8.79
C PRO A 43 10.22 1.37 7.49
N THR A 44 10.85 0.21 7.60
CA THR A 44 11.04 -0.64 6.42
C THR A 44 9.73 -1.33 6.07
N ALA A 45 9.62 -1.74 4.81
CA ALA A 45 8.48 -2.55 4.37
C ALA A 45 8.38 -3.83 5.20
N ALA A 46 9.51 -4.44 5.55
CA ALA A 46 9.53 -5.66 6.37
C ALA A 46 8.94 -5.44 7.76
N GLU A 47 9.18 -4.28 8.37
CA GLU A 47 8.61 -3.95 9.68
C GLU A 47 7.10 -3.83 9.62
N VAL A 48 6.58 -3.17 8.58
CA VAL A 48 5.13 -3.05 8.39
C VAL A 48 4.52 -4.41 8.04
N ALA A 49 5.22 -5.21 7.22
CA ALA A 49 4.76 -6.56 6.87
C ALA A 49 4.61 -7.43 8.11
N ALA A 50 5.55 -7.37 9.05
CA ALA A 50 5.48 -8.14 10.29
C ALA A 50 4.26 -7.75 11.13
N ALA A 51 3.95 -6.46 11.18
CA ALA A 51 2.75 -5.99 11.89
C ALA A 51 1.48 -6.48 11.19
N CYS A 52 1.46 -6.49 9.86
CA CYS A 52 0.34 -7.01 9.07
C CYS A 52 0.10 -8.49 9.35
N GLU A 53 1.16 -9.29 9.41
CA GLU A 53 1.06 -10.71 9.70
C GLU A 53 0.39 -10.94 11.05
N LYS A 54 0.78 -10.18 12.07
CA LYS A 54 0.18 -10.29 13.40
C LYS A 54 -1.28 -9.88 13.42
N ALA A 55 -1.66 -8.93 12.59
CA ALA A 55 -3.03 -8.41 12.53
C ALA A 55 -3.93 -9.17 11.56
N GLY A 56 -3.39 -10.13 10.82
CA GLY A 56 -4.15 -10.92 9.87
C GLY A 56 -4.37 -10.26 8.52
N LEU A 57 -3.57 -9.25 8.16
CA LEU A 57 -3.65 -8.63 6.83
C LEU A 57 -2.60 -9.21 5.90
N ALA A 58 -2.92 -9.28 4.61
CA ALA A 58 -1.92 -9.54 3.59
C ALA A 58 -1.08 -8.29 3.35
N PHE A 59 0.18 -8.44 3.00
CA PHE A 59 1.08 -7.33 2.72
C PHE A 59 1.84 -7.59 1.42
N HIS A 60 1.97 -6.54 0.59
CA HIS A 60 2.75 -6.60 -0.64
C HIS A 60 3.62 -5.37 -0.76
N HIS A 61 4.90 -5.56 -1.10
CA HIS A 61 5.81 -4.46 -1.35
C HIS A 61 5.98 -4.30 -2.87
N ILE A 62 5.43 -3.23 -3.41
CA ILE A 62 5.48 -2.90 -4.84
C ILE A 62 6.13 -1.52 -4.95
N PRO A 63 7.44 -1.42 -4.76
CA PRO A 63 8.12 -0.14 -4.67
C PRO A 63 8.15 0.60 -6.01
N ILE A 64 7.84 1.89 -5.97
CA ILE A 64 7.87 2.77 -7.12
C ILE A 64 8.83 3.90 -6.81
N SER A 65 9.96 3.94 -7.52
CA SER A 65 11.05 4.87 -7.23
C SER A 65 11.11 6.07 -8.16
N GLY A 66 10.20 6.16 -9.12
CA GLY A 66 10.19 7.30 -10.04
C GLY A 66 9.40 7.00 -11.29
N ALA A 67 9.47 7.91 -12.25
CA ALA A 67 8.80 7.77 -13.53
C ALA A 67 9.83 7.54 -14.63
N PRO A 68 9.50 6.77 -15.70
CA PRO A 68 8.23 6.07 -15.86
C PRO A 68 8.13 4.85 -14.94
N VAL A 69 6.91 4.51 -14.55
CA VAL A 69 6.66 3.32 -13.73
C VAL A 69 6.54 2.10 -14.63
N ALA A 70 7.20 1.01 -14.25
CA ALA A 70 7.15 -0.22 -15.04
C ALA A 70 5.72 -0.74 -15.14
N GLN A 71 5.31 -1.11 -16.35
CA GLN A 71 3.96 -1.59 -16.63
C GLN A 71 3.61 -2.83 -15.80
N GLU A 72 4.59 -3.69 -15.56
CA GLU A 72 4.40 -4.91 -14.76
C GLU A 72 3.97 -4.59 -13.34
N LEU A 73 4.51 -3.52 -12.74
CA LEU A 73 4.16 -3.12 -11.38
C LEU A 73 2.73 -2.59 -11.33
N ILE A 74 2.34 -1.81 -12.34
CA ILE A 74 0.98 -1.29 -12.44
C ILE A 74 -0.02 -2.44 -12.55
N GLN A 75 0.26 -3.39 -13.42
CA GLN A 75 -0.60 -4.55 -13.64
C GLN A 75 -0.70 -5.43 -12.41
N GLU A 76 0.42 -5.64 -11.72
CA GLU A 76 0.42 -6.44 -10.50
C GLU A 76 -0.45 -5.81 -9.41
N GLN A 77 -0.30 -4.52 -9.18
CA GLN A 77 -1.11 -3.83 -8.17
C GLN A 77 -2.58 -3.83 -8.53
N HIS A 78 -2.90 -3.59 -9.80
CA HIS A 78 -4.28 -3.65 -10.27
C HIS A 78 -4.89 -5.03 -10.02
N ARG A 79 -4.15 -6.10 -10.33
CA ARG A 79 -4.62 -7.47 -10.10
C ARG A 79 -4.87 -7.73 -8.62
N LEU A 80 -3.97 -7.26 -7.75
CA LEU A 80 -4.15 -7.43 -6.31
C LEU A 80 -5.42 -6.75 -5.81
N ILE A 81 -5.71 -5.55 -6.31
CA ILE A 81 -6.93 -4.82 -5.94
C ILE A 81 -8.16 -5.58 -6.43
N GLU A 82 -8.16 -6.05 -7.67
CA GLU A 82 -9.30 -6.74 -8.26
C GLU A 82 -9.60 -8.08 -7.59
N THR A 83 -8.56 -8.78 -7.16
CA THR A 83 -8.72 -10.13 -6.59
C THR A 83 -8.83 -10.13 -5.07
N SER A 84 -8.75 -8.97 -4.44
CA SER A 84 -8.84 -8.87 -2.98
C SER A 84 -10.24 -9.22 -2.50
N ALA A 85 -10.30 -9.91 -1.36
CA ALA A 85 -11.57 -10.26 -0.71
C ALA A 85 -12.24 -9.06 -0.04
N GLY A 86 -11.54 -7.93 0.07
CA GLY A 86 -12.06 -6.73 0.71
C GLY A 86 -11.19 -5.52 0.41
N PRO A 87 -11.37 -4.41 1.14
CA PRO A 87 -10.66 -3.17 0.84
C PRO A 87 -9.15 -3.27 0.98
N VAL A 88 -8.45 -2.57 0.09
CA VAL A 88 -6.98 -2.50 0.01
C VAL A 88 -6.53 -1.09 0.35
N LEU A 89 -5.54 -0.97 1.22
CA LEU A 89 -4.87 0.29 1.52
C LEU A 89 -3.47 0.27 0.91
N ALA A 90 -3.17 1.25 0.07
CA ALA A 90 -1.83 1.43 -0.46
C ALA A 90 -1.21 2.69 0.13
N TYR A 91 0.09 2.66 0.43
CA TYR A 91 0.76 3.81 0.97
C TYR A 91 2.11 4.04 0.30
N CYS A 92 2.55 5.29 0.34
CA CYS A 92 3.89 5.70 -0.01
C CYS A 92 4.26 6.85 0.94
N ARG A 93 5.16 7.72 0.57
CA ARG A 93 5.52 8.82 1.47
C ARG A 93 4.34 9.76 1.72
N SER A 94 3.64 10.17 0.65
CA SER A 94 2.52 11.13 0.73
C SER A 94 1.18 10.56 0.28
N GLY A 95 1.18 9.38 -0.34
CA GLY A 95 0.01 8.81 -0.99
C GLY A 95 -0.05 9.07 -2.49
N GLN A 96 0.78 9.98 -3.01
CA GLN A 96 0.71 10.37 -4.43
C GLN A 96 1.08 9.25 -5.40
N ARG A 97 2.13 8.48 -5.11
CA ARG A 97 2.51 7.35 -5.96
C ARG A 97 1.44 6.27 -5.97
N SER A 98 0.85 6.01 -4.81
CA SER A 98 -0.24 5.04 -4.67
C SER A 98 -1.48 5.50 -5.42
N GLN A 99 -1.78 6.79 -5.42
CA GLN A 99 -2.88 7.35 -6.18
C GLN A 99 -2.60 7.29 -7.69
N PHE A 100 -1.37 7.59 -8.10
CA PHE A 100 -0.97 7.54 -9.50
C PHE A 100 -1.20 6.14 -10.08
N ILE A 101 -0.78 5.10 -9.35
CA ILE A 101 -0.99 3.72 -9.79
C ILE A 101 -2.47 3.44 -10.03
N TRP A 102 -3.34 3.90 -9.15
CA TRP A 102 -4.78 3.77 -9.30
C TRP A 102 -5.27 4.43 -10.58
N GLU A 103 -4.82 5.66 -10.85
CA GLU A 103 -5.29 6.45 -11.98
C GLU A 103 -4.88 5.84 -13.32
N VAL A 104 -3.72 5.21 -13.42
CA VAL A 104 -3.20 4.66 -14.67
C VAL A 104 -3.51 3.18 -14.87
N SER A 105 -4.03 2.50 -13.86
CA SER A 105 -4.32 1.06 -13.94
C SER A 105 -5.72 0.75 -14.47
N ALA A 106 -6.50 1.78 -14.69
CA ALA A 106 -7.87 1.62 -15.16
C ALA A 106 -7.95 1.15 -16.61
#